data_9851e30077c834eaeb6361b17f78b3f3
#
_entry.id   9851e30077c834eaeb6361b17f78b3f3
#
_cell.length_a   1.000
_cell.length_b   1.000
_cell.length_c   1.000
_cell.angle_alpha   90.00
_cell.angle_beta   90.00
_cell.angle_gamma   90.00
#
_symmetry.space_group_name_H-M   'P 1'
#
loop_
_entity.id
_entity.type
_entity.pdbx_description
1 polymer ?
#
loop_
_entity_poly.entity_id
_entity_poly.type
_entity_poly.pdbx_seq_one_letter_code
_entity_poly.pdbx_strand_id
1 'polypeptide(L)'
;MKRFLTFLCLLASLVVLAPQTILAEESSSGQATTKLDLSQKVGSDTLGYLTIPSDFVKFNELGEHSSSLLQWSSKDAFTVITLDKMQPYKGVEHHPVFSKLPKPYAFATDRMALYATLPDHEKLTLGAAKDYPSSYKDVVGVEAQFKDKTLRLIYFTPESDPDSVYYLAVEGAPQDMDALEEILKSWTPK
;
A
#
# COMPACT_ATOMS: atom_id res chain seq x y z
N MET A 1 -17.39 31.26 -37.11
CA MET A 1 -17.27 32.74 -37.15
C MET A 1 -16.91 33.23 -35.74
N LYS A 2 -15.90 34.18 -35.70
CA LYS A 2 -15.40 34.97 -34.55
C LYS A 2 -14.54 34.16 -33.56
N ARG A 3 -13.18 34.11 -33.56
CA ARG A 3 -12.13 35.16 -33.43
C ARG A 3 -12.30 36.02 -32.18
N PHE A 4 -11.40 35.85 -31.20
CA PHE A 4 -10.81 36.88 -30.34
C PHE A 4 -9.63 36.22 -29.65
N LEU A 5 -8.45 36.48 -29.96
CA LEU A 5 -7.52 37.63 -29.90
C LEU A 5 -6.90 37.77 -28.49
N THR A 6 -5.67 37.33 -28.41
CA THR A 6 -4.46 37.85 -27.80
C THR A 6 -4.58 39.00 -26.79
N PHE A 7 -3.96 38.82 -25.60
CA PHE A 7 -3.27 39.95 -24.95
C PHE A 7 -2.00 39.46 -24.25
N LEU A 8 -0.90 39.86 -24.83
CA LEU A 8 0.45 39.79 -24.32
C LEU A 8 0.70 41.05 -23.48
N CYS A 9 1.05 40.93 -22.22
CA CYS A 9 1.64 42.01 -21.44
C CYS A 9 2.98 41.59 -20.87
N LEU A 10 4.02 42.04 -21.57
CA LEU A 10 5.39 42.11 -21.05
C LEU A 10 5.44 43.25 -20.02
N LEU A 11 5.90 42.94 -18.81
CA LEU A 11 6.43 43.96 -17.91
C LEU A 11 7.77 43.46 -17.37
N ALA A 12 8.80 44.02 -17.94
CA ALA A 12 10.17 43.96 -17.50
C ALA A 12 10.30 44.86 -16.25
N SER A 13 10.64 44.28 -15.09
CA SER A 13 11.12 45.04 -13.96
C SER A 13 12.50 44.55 -13.59
N LEU A 14 13.48 45.36 -13.92
CA LEU A 14 14.85 45.29 -13.40
C LEU A 14 14.80 45.44 -11.88
N VAL A 15 15.26 44.46 -11.13
CA VAL A 15 15.61 44.62 -9.74
C VAL A 15 17.07 44.23 -9.50
N VAL A 16 17.77 45.21 -9.02
CA VAL A 16 19.20 45.27 -8.71
C VAL A 16 19.61 44.13 -7.76
N LEU A 17 20.62 43.36 -8.14
CA LEU A 17 21.31 42.42 -7.28
C LEU A 17 22.10 43.14 -6.20
N ALA A 18 21.75 42.92 -4.94
CA ALA A 18 22.67 43.02 -3.82
C ALA A 18 23.06 41.59 -3.39
N PRO A 19 24.35 41.29 -3.15
CA PRO A 19 24.73 39.99 -2.65
C PRO A 19 24.46 39.91 -1.16
N GLN A 20 23.36 39.26 -0.81
CA GLN A 20 23.19 38.79 0.57
C GLN A 20 23.80 37.41 0.68
N THR A 21 24.90 37.32 1.40
CA THR A 21 25.46 36.09 1.96
C THR A 21 24.43 35.52 2.92
N ILE A 22 23.58 34.64 2.42
CA ILE A 22 22.73 33.80 3.25
C ILE A 22 23.65 32.65 3.72
N LEU A 23 24.04 32.69 4.97
CA LEU A 23 24.47 31.50 5.70
C LEU A 23 23.31 30.48 5.56
N ALA A 24 23.55 29.46 4.74
CA ALA A 24 22.69 28.28 4.73
C ALA A 24 22.89 27.60 6.09
N GLU A 25 22.00 27.86 7.04
CA GLU A 25 21.71 26.88 8.06
C GLU A 25 21.20 25.65 7.36
N GLU A 26 22.06 24.64 7.25
CA GLU A 26 21.64 23.27 7.00
C GLU A 26 20.70 22.87 8.14
N SER A 27 19.43 23.16 7.96
CA SER A 27 18.37 22.53 8.73
C SER A 27 18.33 21.07 8.28
N SER A 28 19.18 20.26 8.87
CA SER A 28 19.05 18.82 8.91
C SER A 28 17.73 18.53 9.62
N SER A 29 16.62 18.59 8.89
CA SER A 29 15.37 17.97 9.30
C SER A 29 15.57 16.47 9.22
N GLY A 30 16.20 15.89 10.22
CA GLY A 30 16.10 14.47 10.50
C GLY A 30 14.61 14.17 10.62
N GLN A 31 14.01 13.62 9.57
CA GLN A 31 12.71 13.01 9.66
C GLN A 31 12.82 11.93 10.73
N ALA A 32 12.28 12.23 11.90
CA ALA A 32 12.10 11.24 12.93
C ALA A 32 11.14 10.19 12.33
N THR A 33 11.70 9.06 11.93
CA THR A 33 10.91 7.88 11.56
C THR A 33 10.04 7.58 12.77
N THR A 34 8.75 7.79 12.63
CA THR A 34 7.77 7.51 13.68
C THR A 34 7.84 6.00 13.92
N LYS A 35 8.46 5.59 15.03
CA LYS A 35 8.49 4.19 15.41
C LYS A 35 7.09 3.83 15.91
N LEU A 36 6.38 3.02 15.13
CA LEU A 36 5.08 2.49 15.55
C LEU A 36 5.25 1.52 16.74
N ASP A 37 4.41 1.66 17.74
CA ASP A 37 4.33 0.71 18.86
C ASP A 37 3.53 -0.52 18.44
N LEU A 38 4.20 -1.49 17.81
CA LEU A 38 3.61 -2.75 17.37
C LEU A 38 3.48 -3.69 18.56
N SER A 39 2.35 -3.67 19.24
CA SER A 39 2.14 -4.44 20.47
C SER A 39 0.81 -5.19 20.53
N GLN A 40 -0.12 -4.92 19.62
CA GLN A 40 -1.41 -5.61 19.56
C GLN A 40 -1.37 -6.78 18.58
N LYS A 41 -1.51 -8.03 19.06
CA LYS A 41 -1.66 -9.20 18.20
C LYS A 41 -3.12 -9.36 17.79
N VAL A 42 -3.38 -9.38 16.49
CA VAL A 42 -4.72 -9.48 15.90
C VAL A 42 -4.74 -10.51 14.77
N GLY A 43 -5.92 -11.00 14.42
CA GLY A 43 -6.08 -12.01 13.37
C GLY A 43 -7.12 -13.03 13.71
N SER A 44 -6.99 -14.21 13.13
CA SER A 44 -7.83 -15.37 13.42
C SER A 44 -7.09 -16.67 13.09
N ASP A 45 -7.59 -17.78 13.60
CA ASP A 45 -7.05 -19.11 13.31
C ASP A 45 -7.08 -19.46 11.82
N THR A 46 -7.99 -18.87 11.08
CA THR A 46 -8.16 -19.10 9.63
C THR A 46 -7.21 -18.26 8.80
N LEU A 47 -6.91 -17.04 9.25
CA LEU A 47 -6.14 -16.06 8.47
C LEU A 47 -4.71 -15.89 8.97
N GLY A 48 -4.38 -16.48 10.13
CA GLY A 48 -3.14 -16.16 10.83
C GLY A 48 -3.24 -14.84 11.60
N TYR A 49 -2.11 -14.36 12.09
CA TYR A 49 -2.02 -13.26 13.02
C TYR A 49 -1.00 -12.22 12.59
N LEU A 50 -1.31 -10.97 12.87
CA LEU A 50 -0.45 -9.80 12.66
C LEU A 50 -0.17 -9.12 14.00
N THR A 51 0.93 -8.37 14.06
CA THR A 51 1.19 -7.42 15.14
C THR A 51 1.01 -6.00 14.60
N ILE A 52 0.10 -5.26 15.21
CA ILE A 52 -0.30 -3.91 14.78
C ILE A 52 -0.14 -2.90 15.91
N PRO A 53 -0.22 -1.58 15.64
CA PRO A 53 -0.22 -0.58 16.71
C PRO A 53 -1.34 -0.79 17.72
N SER A 54 -1.05 -0.54 19.00
CA SER A 54 -1.98 -0.79 20.13
C SER A 54 -3.24 0.06 20.09
N ASP A 55 -3.21 1.18 19.40
CA ASP A 55 -4.32 2.13 19.30
C ASP A 55 -5.22 1.91 18.08
N PHE A 56 -4.91 0.93 17.23
CA PHE A 56 -5.75 0.58 16.09
C PHE A 56 -7.00 -0.17 16.53
N VAL A 57 -8.10 0.12 15.88
CA VAL A 57 -9.39 -0.48 16.17
C VAL A 57 -9.86 -1.35 15.03
N LYS A 58 -10.56 -2.44 15.34
CA LYS A 58 -11.16 -3.31 14.33
C LYS A 58 -12.25 -2.54 13.60
N PHE A 59 -12.21 -2.62 12.29
CA PHE A 59 -13.08 -1.91 11.39
C PHE A 59 -14.04 -2.89 10.71
N ASN A 60 -15.32 -2.68 10.80
CA ASN A 60 -16.35 -3.60 10.29
C ASN A 60 -17.28 -2.90 9.29
N GLU A 61 -16.74 -2.28 8.24
CA GLU A 61 -17.61 -1.67 7.23
C GLU A 61 -18.33 -2.67 6.32
N LEU A 62 -17.76 -3.83 6.11
CA LEU A 62 -18.28 -4.79 5.13
C LEU A 62 -19.37 -5.74 5.67
N GLY A 63 -19.86 -5.50 6.88
CA GLY A 63 -20.94 -6.29 7.46
C GLY A 63 -20.56 -7.74 7.73
N GLU A 64 -21.50 -8.49 8.30
CA GLU A 64 -21.32 -9.88 8.74
C GLU A 64 -21.09 -10.90 7.60
N HIS A 65 -21.07 -10.46 6.34
CA HIS A 65 -21.09 -11.34 5.18
C HIS A 65 -19.71 -11.70 4.61
N SER A 66 -18.64 -11.07 5.06
CA SER A 66 -17.27 -11.43 4.68
C SER A 66 -16.56 -12.14 5.82
N SER A 67 -16.66 -13.45 5.85
CA SER A 67 -16.03 -14.28 6.90
C SER A 67 -14.49 -14.34 6.81
N SER A 68 -13.90 -13.84 5.74
CA SER A 68 -12.46 -13.91 5.51
C SER A 68 -11.73 -12.57 5.64
N LEU A 69 -12.40 -11.43 5.43
CA LEU A 69 -11.75 -10.12 5.46
C LEU A 69 -11.69 -9.56 6.89
N LEU A 70 -10.48 -9.24 7.34
CA LEU A 70 -10.24 -8.51 8.58
C LEU A 70 -9.55 -7.18 8.30
N GLN A 71 -10.05 -6.13 8.93
CA GLN A 71 -9.50 -4.78 8.79
C GLN A 71 -9.39 -4.08 10.14
N TRP A 72 -8.35 -3.28 10.26
CA TRP A 72 -8.09 -2.40 11.40
C TRP A 72 -7.69 -1.02 10.89
N SER A 73 -8.05 0.01 11.61
CA SER A 73 -7.68 1.36 11.26
C SER A 73 -7.17 2.15 12.46
N SER A 74 -6.36 3.16 12.17
CA SER A 74 -6.11 4.25 13.11
C SER A 74 -7.41 4.95 13.50
N LYS A 75 -7.41 5.67 14.63
CA LYS A 75 -8.61 6.36 15.15
C LYS A 75 -9.19 7.40 14.20
N ASP A 76 -8.34 8.02 13.38
CA ASP A 76 -8.74 8.98 12.34
C ASP A 76 -9.15 8.31 11.03
N ALA A 77 -9.11 6.97 10.97
CA ALA A 77 -9.39 6.15 9.79
C ALA A 77 -8.48 6.45 8.58
N PHE A 78 -7.35 7.13 8.81
CA PHE A 78 -6.43 7.47 7.73
C PHE A 78 -5.53 6.28 7.36
N THR A 79 -5.02 5.55 8.35
CA THR A 79 -4.22 4.35 8.14
C THR A 79 -5.10 3.11 8.28
N VAL A 80 -5.05 2.24 7.30
CA VAL A 80 -5.84 1.00 7.26
C VAL A 80 -4.93 -0.20 7.05
N ILE A 81 -5.18 -1.26 7.79
CA ILE A 81 -4.53 -2.56 7.67
C ILE A 81 -5.58 -3.58 7.25
N THR A 82 -5.26 -4.38 6.24
CA THR A 82 -6.16 -5.41 5.74
C THR A 82 -5.46 -6.76 5.73
N LEU A 83 -6.18 -7.81 6.16
CA LEU A 83 -5.77 -9.21 6.09
C LEU A 83 -6.92 -10.02 5.50
N ASP A 84 -6.65 -10.77 4.45
CA ASP A 84 -7.64 -11.65 3.83
C ASP A 84 -6.98 -12.88 3.20
N LYS A 85 -7.82 -13.84 2.83
CA LYS A 85 -7.43 -15.06 2.17
C LYS A 85 -8.38 -15.34 1.01
N MET A 86 -7.81 -15.58 -0.15
CA MET A 86 -8.54 -15.76 -1.39
C MET A 86 -8.29 -17.15 -1.96
N GLN A 87 -9.34 -17.72 -2.51
CA GLN A 87 -9.20 -18.87 -3.42
C GLN A 87 -9.14 -18.34 -4.86
N PRO A 88 -8.36 -18.96 -5.76
CA PRO A 88 -8.40 -18.63 -7.17
C PRO A 88 -9.84 -18.70 -7.69
N TYR A 89 -10.27 -17.66 -8.36
CA TYR A 89 -11.58 -17.63 -8.99
C TYR A 89 -11.47 -17.95 -10.49
N LYS A 90 -12.55 -18.39 -11.10
CA LYS A 90 -12.56 -18.84 -12.50
C LYS A 90 -11.97 -17.83 -13.48
N GLY A 91 -12.12 -16.53 -13.21
CA GLY A 91 -11.55 -15.47 -14.04
C GLY A 91 -10.02 -15.52 -14.11
N VAL A 92 -9.36 -15.80 -12.99
CA VAL A 92 -7.89 -15.96 -12.92
C VAL A 92 -7.46 -17.32 -13.44
N GLU A 93 -8.15 -18.40 -13.04
CA GLU A 93 -7.79 -19.77 -13.41
C GLU A 93 -7.88 -20.04 -14.91
N HIS A 94 -8.85 -19.43 -15.60
CA HIS A 94 -9.05 -19.63 -17.03
C HIS A 94 -8.47 -18.51 -17.90
N HIS A 95 -7.84 -17.50 -17.31
CA HIS A 95 -7.23 -16.41 -18.08
C HIS A 95 -5.98 -16.91 -18.83
N PRO A 96 -5.84 -16.64 -20.14
CA PRO A 96 -4.75 -17.19 -20.95
C PRO A 96 -3.35 -16.88 -20.45
N VAL A 97 -3.19 -15.75 -19.77
CA VAL A 97 -1.92 -15.30 -19.18
C VAL A 97 -1.84 -15.67 -17.70
N PHE A 98 -2.87 -15.32 -16.92
CA PHE A 98 -2.83 -15.47 -15.45
C PHE A 98 -2.74 -16.94 -15.02
N SER A 99 -3.39 -17.85 -15.73
CA SER A 99 -3.34 -19.28 -15.43
C SER A 99 -1.93 -19.91 -15.54
N LYS A 100 -0.99 -19.20 -16.16
CA LYS A 100 0.41 -19.62 -16.31
C LYS A 100 1.36 -19.02 -15.26
N LEU A 101 0.85 -18.08 -14.46
CA LEU A 101 1.62 -17.43 -13.40
C LEU A 101 1.45 -18.17 -12.07
N PRO A 102 2.42 -18.09 -11.16
CA PRO A 102 2.17 -18.43 -9.76
C PRO A 102 0.94 -17.68 -9.24
N LYS A 103 0.12 -18.35 -8.43
CA LYS A 103 -1.16 -17.77 -7.96
C LYS A 103 -1.04 -16.34 -7.40
N PRO A 104 -0.07 -16.01 -6.51
CA PRO A 104 0.08 -14.66 -6.01
C PRO A 104 0.33 -13.62 -7.11
N TYR A 105 1.13 -13.96 -8.12
CA TYR A 105 1.38 -13.06 -9.27
C TYR A 105 0.12 -12.82 -10.11
N ALA A 106 -0.68 -13.85 -10.32
CA ALA A 106 -1.94 -13.72 -11.06
C ALA A 106 -2.88 -12.71 -10.36
N PHE A 107 -3.03 -12.84 -9.03
CA PHE A 107 -3.85 -11.92 -8.25
C PHE A 107 -3.28 -10.49 -8.21
N ALA A 108 -1.97 -10.36 -8.07
CA ALA A 108 -1.31 -9.06 -8.08
C ALA A 108 -1.50 -8.33 -9.42
N THR A 109 -1.39 -9.06 -10.53
CA THR A 109 -1.58 -8.50 -11.88
C THR A 109 -3.03 -8.06 -12.09
N ASP A 110 -4.00 -8.87 -11.67
CA ASP A 110 -5.41 -8.53 -11.71
C ASP A 110 -5.72 -7.28 -10.87
N ARG A 111 -5.13 -7.18 -9.68
CA ARG A 111 -5.29 -6.02 -8.81
C ARG A 111 -4.67 -4.76 -9.39
N MET A 112 -3.49 -4.86 -10.01
CA MET A 112 -2.87 -3.73 -10.71
C MET A 112 -3.75 -3.22 -11.84
N ALA A 113 -4.35 -4.12 -12.62
CA ALA A 113 -5.29 -3.73 -13.68
C ALA A 113 -6.49 -2.96 -13.12
N LEU A 114 -7.01 -3.38 -11.94
CA LEU A 114 -8.07 -2.66 -11.25
C LEU A 114 -7.61 -1.26 -10.81
N TYR A 115 -6.48 -1.15 -10.11
CA TYR A 115 -5.99 0.15 -9.64
C TYR A 115 -5.67 1.12 -10.78
N ALA A 116 -5.21 0.62 -11.94
CA ALA A 116 -4.98 1.45 -13.11
C ALA A 116 -6.25 2.15 -13.64
N THR A 117 -7.44 1.68 -13.26
CA THR A 117 -8.71 2.30 -13.63
C THR A 117 -9.22 3.33 -12.62
N LEU A 118 -8.60 3.41 -11.44
CA LEU A 118 -9.03 4.34 -10.41
C LEU A 118 -8.50 5.75 -10.70
N PRO A 119 -9.32 6.78 -10.49
CA PRO A 119 -8.85 8.16 -10.51
C PRO A 119 -7.85 8.39 -9.36
N ASP A 120 -7.04 9.41 -9.49
CA ASP A 120 -6.13 9.90 -8.43
C ASP A 120 -4.96 8.98 -8.05
N HIS A 121 -4.74 7.85 -8.70
CA HIS A 121 -3.49 7.13 -8.52
C HIS A 121 -2.36 7.84 -9.29
N GLU A 122 -1.22 8.01 -8.64
CA GLU A 122 -0.06 8.71 -9.23
C GLU A 122 0.99 7.71 -9.75
N LYS A 123 1.08 6.57 -9.09
CA LYS A 123 2.07 5.55 -9.43
C LYS A 123 1.53 4.15 -9.11
N LEU A 124 1.83 3.23 -10.02
CA LEU A 124 1.63 1.80 -9.81
C LEU A 124 2.93 1.05 -10.05
N THR A 125 3.28 0.17 -9.14
CA THR A 125 4.43 -0.70 -9.26
C THR A 125 4.09 -2.14 -8.88
N LEU A 126 4.71 -3.08 -9.59
CA LEU A 126 4.66 -4.51 -9.28
C LEU A 126 6.08 -5.01 -9.07
N GLY A 127 6.31 -5.73 -8.00
CA GLY A 127 7.62 -6.27 -7.71
C GLY A 127 7.60 -7.46 -6.76
N ALA A 128 8.64 -8.28 -6.83
CA ALA A 128 8.86 -9.31 -5.83
C ALA A 128 9.27 -8.68 -4.50
N ALA A 129 8.58 -9.04 -3.43
CA ALA A 129 8.92 -8.63 -2.09
C ALA A 129 10.06 -9.52 -1.55
N LYS A 130 11.30 -9.03 -1.62
CA LYS A 130 12.51 -9.82 -1.34
C LYS A 130 12.82 -10.01 0.14
N ASP A 131 12.35 -9.10 0.98
CA ASP A 131 12.73 -9.03 2.41
C ASP A 131 11.69 -9.66 3.35
N TYR A 132 10.82 -10.48 2.81
CA TYR A 132 9.79 -11.16 3.59
C TYR A 132 10.29 -12.51 4.13
N PRO A 133 9.76 -12.97 5.29
CA PRO A 133 10.11 -14.25 5.87
C PRO A 133 9.95 -15.42 4.89
N SER A 134 10.80 -16.45 5.01
CA SER A 134 10.78 -17.65 4.13
C SER A 134 9.47 -18.42 4.18
N SER A 135 8.67 -18.25 5.23
CA SER A 135 7.30 -18.80 5.32
C SER A 135 6.31 -18.19 4.32
N TYR A 136 6.71 -17.07 3.69
CA TYR A 136 5.94 -16.43 2.62
C TYR A 136 6.50 -16.89 1.28
N LYS A 137 5.84 -17.84 0.63
CA LYS A 137 6.24 -18.30 -0.71
C LYS A 137 5.59 -17.44 -1.78
N ASP A 138 6.31 -17.34 -2.90
CA ASP A 138 5.84 -16.63 -4.10
C ASP A 138 5.36 -15.19 -3.83
N VAL A 139 6.01 -14.52 -2.89
CA VAL A 139 5.60 -13.18 -2.47
C VAL A 139 5.74 -12.19 -3.61
N VAL A 140 4.69 -11.45 -3.86
CA VAL A 140 4.65 -10.36 -4.82
C VAL A 140 4.02 -9.14 -4.20
N GLY A 141 4.64 -7.98 -4.41
CA GLY A 141 4.14 -6.70 -3.92
C GLY A 141 3.45 -5.88 -5.02
N VAL A 142 2.44 -5.14 -4.62
CA VAL A 142 1.85 -4.06 -5.41
C VAL A 142 1.92 -2.79 -4.58
N GLU A 143 2.42 -1.74 -5.18
CA GLU A 143 2.39 -0.41 -4.58
C GLU A 143 1.56 0.52 -5.46
N ALA A 144 0.63 1.23 -4.85
CA ALA A 144 -0.16 2.28 -5.48
C ALA A 144 0.03 3.57 -4.68
N GLN A 145 0.32 4.66 -5.38
CA GLN A 145 0.41 5.98 -4.79
C GLN A 145 -0.81 6.79 -5.19
N PHE A 146 -1.46 7.34 -4.19
CA PHE A 146 -2.55 8.28 -4.30
C PHE A 146 -2.05 9.65 -3.85
N LYS A 147 -2.84 10.68 -4.07
CA LYS A 147 -2.45 12.06 -3.77
C LYS A 147 -1.88 12.29 -2.36
N ASP A 148 -2.47 11.69 -1.37
CA ASP A 148 -2.15 11.85 0.06
C ASP A 148 -1.79 10.54 0.77
N LYS A 149 -1.90 9.41 0.07
CA LYS A 149 -1.71 8.07 0.63
C LYS A 149 -0.88 7.19 -0.27
N THR A 150 -0.20 6.25 0.34
CA THR A 150 0.39 5.09 -0.32
C THR A 150 -0.29 3.83 0.19
N LEU A 151 -0.62 2.93 -0.72
CA LEU A 151 -1.03 1.57 -0.43
C LEU A 151 0.14 0.63 -0.77
N ARG A 152 0.51 -0.22 0.18
CA ARG A 152 1.43 -1.34 -0.06
C ARG A 152 0.71 -2.63 0.25
N LEU A 153 0.65 -3.51 -0.74
CA LEU A 153 -0.12 -4.73 -0.72
C LEU A 153 0.78 -5.88 -1.13
N ILE A 154 0.79 -6.97 -0.36
CA ILE A 154 1.49 -8.20 -0.74
C ILE A 154 0.49 -9.35 -0.93
N TYR A 155 0.78 -10.18 -1.92
CA TYR A 155 0.17 -11.49 -2.11
C TYR A 155 1.21 -12.56 -1.88
N PHE A 156 0.83 -13.62 -1.20
CA PHE A 156 1.73 -14.74 -0.94
C PHE A 156 0.96 -16.04 -0.71
N THR A 157 1.64 -17.15 -0.86
CA THR A 157 1.15 -18.48 -0.49
C THR A 157 1.97 -18.97 0.69
N PRO A 158 1.39 -19.14 1.89
CA PRO A 158 2.14 -19.65 3.03
C PRO A 158 2.41 -21.15 2.91
N GLU A 159 3.51 -21.63 3.51
CA GLU A 159 3.80 -23.08 3.54
C GLU A 159 2.71 -23.91 4.22
N SER A 160 2.03 -23.32 5.22
CA SER A 160 0.97 -23.97 5.98
C SER A 160 -0.35 -24.12 5.21
N ASP A 161 -0.53 -23.37 4.09
CA ASP A 161 -1.74 -23.42 3.27
C ASP A 161 -1.40 -23.13 1.79
N PRO A 162 -0.79 -24.10 1.09
CA PRO A 162 -0.26 -23.90 -0.27
C PRO A 162 -1.33 -23.71 -1.34
N ASP A 163 -2.59 -23.99 -1.03
CA ASP A 163 -3.70 -23.88 -1.98
C ASP A 163 -4.37 -22.50 -1.99
N SER A 164 -4.08 -21.69 -0.99
CA SER A 164 -4.68 -20.37 -0.82
C SER A 164 -3.70 -19.26 -1.12
N VAL A 165 -4.24 -18.12 -1.52
CA VAL A 165 -3.50 -16.87 -1.64
C VAL A 165 -3.95 -15.95 -0.52
N TYR A 166 -2.99 -15.55 0.31
CA TYR A 166 -3.20 -14.55 1.33
C TYR A 166 -2.85 -13.17 0.78
N TYR A 167 -3.54 -12.17 1.22
CA TYR A 167 -3.09 -10.80 0.99
C TYR A 167 -3.10 -9.97 2.26
N LEU A 168 -2.08 -9.17 2.39
CA LEU A 168 -1.91 -8.19 3.43
C LEU A 168 -1.73 -6.83 2.78
N ALA A 169 -2.41 -5.84 3.32
CA ALA A 169 -2.27 -4.48 2.84
C ALA A 169 -2.10 -3.50 4.00
N VAL A 170 -1.29 -2.50 3.78
CA VAL A 170 -1.20 -1.30 4.62
C VAL A 170 -1.41 -0.08 3.74
N GLU A 171 -2.26 0.81 4.20
CA GLU A 171 -2.57 2.08 3.55
C GLU A 171 -2.34 3.20 4.55
N GLY A 172 -1.60 4.22 4.18
CA GLY A 172 -1.30 5.33 5.07
C GLY A 172 -0.48 6.43 4.41
N ALA A 173 0.06 7.33 5.21
CA ALA A 173 0.91 8.40 4.71
C ALA A 173 2.22 7.86 4.12
N PRO A 174 2.71 8.41 3.00
CA PRO A 174 3.93 7.94 2.35
C PRO A 174 5.13 7.86 3.28
N GLN A 175 5.27 8.81 4.21
CA GLN A 175 6.39 8.85 5.17
C GLN A 175 6.35 7.74 6.22
N ASP A 176 5.20 7.10 6.44
CA ASP A 176 5.03 6.05 7.45
C ASP A 176 5.18 4.64 6.86
N MET A 177 5.33 4.51 5.53
CA MET A 177 5.31 3.23 4.85
C MET A 177 6.39 2.26 5.32
N ASP A 178 7.58 2.73 5.67
CA ASP A 178 8.65 1.85 6.16
C ASP A 178 8.31 1.25 7.53
N ALA A 179 7.65 2.03 8.40
CA ALA A 179 7.18 1.52 9.69
C ALA A 179 5.98 0.58 9.52
N LEU A 180 5.07 0.89 8.60
CA LEU A 180 3.91 0.06 8.27
C LEU A 180 4.32 -1.27 7.59
N GLU A 181 5.44 -1.29 6.85
CA GLU A 181 6.00 -2.51 6.26
C GLU A 181 6.31 -3.59 7.30
N GLU A 182 6.71 -3.20 8.50
CA GLU A 182 6.97 -4.14 9.59
C GLU A 182 5.70 -4.90 10.03
N ILE A 183 4.52 -4.32 9.82
CA ILE A 183 3.24 -5.00 10.06
C ILE A 183 3.09 -6.17 9.08
N LEU A 184 3.40 -5.94 7.79
CA LEU A 184 3.32 -7.00 6.77
C LEU A 184 4.29 -8.15 7.06
N LYS A 185 5.45 -7.85 7.64
CA LYS A 185 6.47 -8.85 8.02
C LYS A 185 6.11 -9.62 9.29
N SER A 186 5.20 -9.11 10.11
CA SER A 186 4.83 -9.69 11.39
C SER A 186 3.85 -10.87 11.29
N TRP A 187 3.32 -11.15 10.10
CA TRP A 187 2.33 -12.21 9.95
C TRP A 187 2.91 -13.59 10.32
N THR A 188 2.10 -14.34 11.06
CA THR A 188 2.40 -15.73 11.44
C THR A 188 1.16 -16.59 11.21
N PRO A 189 1.31 -17.83 10.76
CA PRO A 189 0.21 -18.79 10.78
C PRO A 189 -0.23 -19.08 12.22
N LYS A 190 -1.31 -19.84 12.35
CA LYS A 190 -1.74 -20.40 13.64
C LYS A 190 -0.68 -21.29 14.25
#